data_6734f78a43b6c2a34cd1df9264a69c02
#
_entry.id   6734f78a43b6c2a34cd1df9264a69c02
#
_cell.length_a   1.000
_cell.length_b   1.000
_cell.length_c   1.000
_cell.angle_alpha   90.00
_cell.angle_beta   90.00
_cell.angle_gamma   90.00
#
_symmetry.space_group_name_H-M   'P 1'
#
loop_
_entity.id
_entity.type
_entity.pdbx_description
1 polymer ?
#
loop_
_entity_poly.entity_id
_entity_poly.type
_entity_poly.pdbx_seq_one_letter_code
_entity_poly.pdbx_strand_id
1 'polypeptide(L)'
;FSFNLYAGILGPIWFGMRNIWNWALAFLIIETFSVVQIIRGLFGNITKDAVEKIKQVESTIAFRNKQLEAAITNNPDKVDVYKRNIKSLEDAMQGYVDEVTRIEASAIWITIFGIALLISIKLVQGILANSVLEKRYSEWLSDKTIRPGMQTKNYISSTIFAAVIMFFSICLLYTSDAADDVA
;
A
#
# COMPACT_ATOMS: atom_id res chain seq x y z
N PHE A 1 -7.62 -30.67 14.15
CA PHE A 1 -7.48 -29.24 13.81
C PHE A 1 -8.73 -28.51 14.28
N SER A 2 -8.61 -27.58 15.20
CA SER A 2 -9.70 -26.67 15.57
C SER A 2 -9.32 -25.25 15.24
N PHE A 3 -10.24 -24.52 14.61
CA PHE A 3 -10.03 -23.10 14.25
C PHE A 3 -10.41 -22.21 15.42
N ASN A 4 -9.52 -21.29 15.79
CA ASN A 4 -9.77 -20.29 16.82
C ASN A 4 -10.21 -18.96 16.19
N LEU A 5 -11.53 -18.73 16.19
CA LEU A 5 -12.12 -17.54 15.58
C LEU A 5 -11.59 -16.23 16.20
N TYR A 6 -11.42 -16.21 17.54
CA TYR A 6 -10.92 -15.00 18.22
C TYR A 6 -9.47 -14.67 17.84
N ALA A 7 -8.63 -15.68 17.64
CA ALA A 7 -7.27 -15.48 17.17
C ALA A 7 -7.25 -14.98 15.71
N GLY A 8 -8.11 -15.52 14.86
CA GLY A 8 -8.27 -15.05 13.49
C GLY A 8 -8.73 -13.60 13.39
N ILE A 9 -9.68 -13.16 14.23
CA ILE A 9 -10.20 -11.79 14.23
C ILE A 9 -9.21 -10.82 14.88
N LEU A 10 -8.81 -11.08 16.13
CA LEU A 10 -7.96 -10.20 16.92
C LEU A 10 -6.48 -10.24 16.50
N GLY A 11 -6.08 -11.28 15.80
CA GLY A 11 -4.73 -11.42 15.24
C GLY A 11 -3.62 -11.28 16.27
N PRO A 12 -2.63 -10.41 16.01
CA PRO A 12 -1.47 -10.21 16.88
C PRO A 12 -1.83 -9.84 18.31
N ILE A 13 -2.92 -9.09 18.50
CA ILE A 13 -3.40 -8.69 19.83
C ILE A 13 -3.77 -9.92 20.66
N TRP A 14 -4.42 -10.92 20.06
CA TRP A 14 -4.79 -12.16 20.75
C TRP A 14 -3.56 -12.92 21.27
N PHE A 15 -2.48 -12.99 20.49
CA PHE A 15 -1.22 -13.61 20.91
C PHE A 15 -0.51 -12.80 22.00
N GLY A 16 -0.47 -11.46 21.84
CA GLY A 16 0.12 -10.55 22.82
C GLY A 16 -0.57 -10.59 24.19
N MET A 17 -1.92 -10.66 24.20
CA MET A 17 -2.72 -10.83 25.44
C MET A 17 -2.33 -12.05 26.26
N ARG A 18 -1.87 -13.12 25.59
CA ARG A 18 -1.43 -14.38 26.20
C ARG A 18 0.05 -14.47 26.47
N ASN A 19 0.75 -13.32 26.33
CA ASN A 19 2.20 -13.24 26.51
C ASN A 19 2.99 -14.14 25.53
N ILE A 20 2.47 -14.26 24.29
CA ILE A 20 3.08 -15.05 23.20
C ILE A 20 3.66 -14.04 22.18
N TRP A 21 4.58 -13.20 22.65
CA TRP A 21 5.06 -12.04 21.89
C TRP A 21 5.77 -12.38 20.59
N ASN A 22 6.48 -13.51 20.50
CA ASN A 22 7.16 -13.90 19.26
C ASN A 22 6.19 -14.04 18.08
N TRP A 23 5.04 -14.71 18.34
CA TRP A 23 4.00 -14.85 17.31
C TRP A 23 3.22 -13.55 17.10
N ALA A 24 2.98 -12.79 18.17
CA ALA A 24 2.33 -11.49 18.06
C ALA A 24 3.12 -10.55 17.15
N LEU A 25 4.43 -10.45 17.32
CA LEU A 25 5.29 -9.59 16.51
C LEU A 25 5.39 -10.07 15.07
N ALA A 26 5.58 -11.37 14.85
CA ALA A 26 5.65 -11.93 13.50
C ALA A 26 4.37 -11.65 12.69
N PHE A 27 3.23 -11.89 13.29
CA PHE A 27 1.94 -11.63 12.65
C PHE A 27 1.68 -10.13 12.46
N LEU A 28 2.06 -9.29 13.42
CA LEU A 28 1.90 -7.85 13.32
C LEU A 28 2.66 -7.26 12.13
N ILE A 29 3.89 -7.72 11.89
CA ILE A 29 4.69 -7.29 10.73
C ILE A 29 3.98 -7.64 9.42
N ILE A 30 3.49 -8.88 9.29
CA ILE A 30 2.83 -9.33 8.06
C ILE A 30 1.49 -8.61 7.86
N GLU A 31 0.69 -8.41 8.93
CA GLU A 31 -0.56 -7.68 8.84
C GLU A 31 -0.33 -6.21 8.48
N THR A 32 0.64 -5.56 9.11
CA THR A 32 1.00 -4.18 8.79
C THR A 32 1.42 -4.05 7.33
N PHE A 33 2.27 -4.96 6.84
CA PHE A 33 2.66 -4.99 5.44
C PHE A 33 1.44 -5.14 4.52
N SER A 34 0.51 -6.06 4.84
CA SER A 34 -0.70 -6.27 4.07
C SER A 34 -1.57 -5.02 4.00
N VAL A 35 -1.78 -4.35 5.16
CA VAL A 35 -2.54 -3.10 5.25
C VAL A 35 -1.89 -1.98 4.45
N VAL A 36 -0.56 -1.83 4.54
CA VAL A 36 0.20 -0.86 3.75
C VAL A 36 0.02 -1.07 2.25
N GLN A 37 0.06 -2.34 1.76
CA GLN A 37 -0.19 -2.62 0.35
C GLN A 37 -1.62 -2.24 -0.09
N ILE A 38 -2.61 -2.52 0.75
CA ILE A 38 -4.00 -2.14 0.48
C ILE A 38 -4.14 -0.61 0.38
N ILE A 39 -3.59 0.11 1.37
CA ILE A 39 -3.65 1.57 1.40
C ILE A 39 -2.92 2.17 0.20
N ARG A 40 -1.73 1.67 -0.13
CA ARG A 40 -0.95 2.11 -1.28
C ARG A 40 -1.69 1.90 -2.60
N GLY A 41 -2.35 0.77 -2.77
CA GLY A 41 -3.09 0.48 -3.98
C GLY A 41 -4.41 1.25 -4.12
N LEU A 42 -5.07 1.61 -2.99
CA LEU A 42 -6.34 2.34 -3.00
C LEU A 42 -6.18 3.88 -2.99
N PHE A 43 -5.17 4.37 -2.27
CA PHE A 43 -5.02 5.80 -1.97
C PHE A 43 -3.65 6.36 -2.37
N GLY A 44 -2.73 5.53 -2.85
CA GLY A 44 -1.43 5.99 -3.32
C GLY A 44 -1.57 6.87 -4.56
N ASN A 45 -0.93 8.03 -4.55
CA ASN A 45 -0.90 8.97 -5.68
C ASN A 45 0.11 8.55 -6.76
N ILE A 46 0.10 7.25 -7.13
CA ILE A 46 1.09 6.62 -8.00
C ILE A 46 1.07 7.19 -9.43
N THR A 47 -0.03 7.84 -9.83
CA THR A 47 -0.20 8.40 -11.18
C THR A 47 0.03 9.91 -11.25
N LYS A 48 0.30 10.59 -10.12
CA LYS A 48 0.38 12.06 -10.03
C LYS A 48 1.36 12.65 -11.04
N ASP A 49 2.58 12.14 -11.08
CA ASP A 49 3.64 12.63 -11.97
C ASP A 49 3.30 12.45 -13.45
N ALA A 50 2.75 11.30 -13.81
CA ALA A 50 2.34 11.03 -15.18
C ALA A 50 1.17 11.92 -15.61
N VAL A 51 0.19 12.15 -14.71
CA VAL A 51 -0.93 13.07 -14.95
C VAL A 51 -0.45 14.52 -15.06
N GLU A 52 0.53 14.94 -14.28
CA GLU A 52 1.10 16.27 -14.37
C GLU A 52 1.86 16.48 -15.69
N LYS A 53 2.64 15.50 -16.15
CA LYS A 53 3.28 15.50 -17.47
C LYS A 53 2.25 15.59 -18.60
N ILE A 54 1.13 14.87 -18.50
CA ILE A 54 0.04 14.99 -19.48
C ILE A 54 -0.47 16.42 -19.55
N LYS A 55 -0.75 17.07 -18.42
CA LYS A 55 -1.20 18.48 -18.39
C LYS A 55 -0.18 19.45 -18.98
N GLN A 56 1.11 19.23 -18.73
CA GLN A 56 2.18 20.07 -19.30
C GLN A 56 2.25 19.91 -20.82
N VAL A 57 2.17 18.68 -21.32
CA VAL A 57 2.17 18.40 -22.77
C VAL A 57 0.92 18.98 -23.41
N GLU A 58 -0.26 18.82 -22.82
CA GLU A 58 -1.53 19.40 -23.29
C GLU A 58 -1.45 20.93 -23.44
N SER A 59 -0.91 21.61 -22.41
CA SER A 59 -0.70 23.07 -22.47
C SER A 59 0.25 23.49 -23.60
N THR A 60 1.29 22.68 -23.83
CA THR A 60 2.26 22.88 -24.90
C THR A 60 1.64 22.69 -26.28
N ILE A 61 0.81 21.65 -26.45
CA ILE A 61 0.05 21.42 -27.68
C ILE A 61 -0.88 22.61 -27.98
N ALA A 62 -1.63 23.08 -26.97
CA ALA A 62 -2.50 24.25 -27.10
C ALA A 62 -1.74 25.52 -27.55
N PHE A 63 -0.54 25.72 -26.99
CA PHE A 63 0.33 26.84 -27.42
C PHE A 63 0.83 26.67 -28.86
N ARG A 64 1.25 25.47 -29.25
CA ARG A 64 1.70 25.15 -30.62
C ARG A 64 0.59 25.27 -31.67
N ASN A 65 -0.64 24.90 -31.30
CA ASN A 65 -1.80 25.11 -32.18
C ASN A 65 -2.05 26.59 -32.49
N LYS A 66 -1.95 27.47 -31.46
CA LYS A 66 -2.03 28.92 -31.71
C LYS A 66 -0.92 29.43 -32.63
N GLN A 67 0.29 28.88 -32.48
CA GLN A 67 1.41 29.26 -33.40
C GLN A 67 1.16 28.72 -34.81
N LEU A 68 0.56 27.54 -34.97
CA LEU A 68 0.19 26.98 -36.27
C LEU A 68 -0.85 27.87 -36.96
N GLU A 69 -1.90 28.31 -36.27
CA GLU A 69 -2.93 29.19 -36.80
C GLU A 69 -2.32 30.53 -37.29
N ALA A 70 -1.41 31.11 -36.50
CA ALA A 70 -0.70 32.34 -36.89
C ALA A 70 0.23 32.08 -38.09
N ALA A 71 0.87 30.91 -38.19
CA ALA A 71 1.77 30.60 -39.31
C ALA A 71 1.01 30.34 -40.61
N ILE A 72 -0.19 29.80 -40.60
CA ILE A 72 -1.03 29.62 -41.77
C ILE A 72 -1.27 30.98 -42.48
N THR A 73 -1.46 32.02 -41.69
CA THR A 73 -1.74 33.38 -42.23
C THR A 73 -0.47 34.14 -42.61
N ASN A 74 0.61 34.03 -41.83
CA ASN A 74 1.75 34.94 -41.93
C ASN A 74 3.04 34.29 -42.46
N ASN A 75 3.16 32.92 -42.39
CA ASN A 75 4.42 32.24 -42.70
C ASN A 75 4.22 30.77 -43.11
N PRO A 76 3.73 30.50 -44.33
CA PRO A 76 3.33 29.19 -44.79
C PRO A 76 4.46 28.12 -44.75
N ASP A 77 5.72 28.58 -44.90
CA ASP A 77 6.89 27.66 -44.89
C ASP A 77 7.09 26.94 -43.52
N LYS A 78 6.54 27.49 -42.44
CA LYS A 78 6.67 26.94 -41.08
C LYS A 78 5.51 26.00 -40.68
N VAL A 79 4.47 25.96 -41.48
CA VAL A 79 3.27 25.17 -41.16
C VAL A 79 3.60 23.69 -40.96
N ASP A 80 4.40 23.08 -41.82
CA ASP A 80 4.76 21.65 -41.73
C ASP A 80 5.66 21.34 -40.54
N VAL A 81 6.46 22.31 -40.10
CA VAL A 81 7.28 22.18 -38.90
C VAL A 81 6.41 22.15 -37.65
N TYR A 82 5.42 23.05 -37.54
CA TYR A 82 4.50 23.07 -36.41
C TYR A 82 3.62 21.80 -36.37
N LYS A 83 3.11 21.36 -37.52
CA LYS A 83 2.33 20.09 -37.59
C LYS A 83 3.12 18.89 -37.10
N ARG A 84 4.39 18.74 -37.51
CA ARG A 84 5.26 17.67 -37.05
C ARG A 84 5.52 17.75 -35.55
N ASN A 85 5.76 18.96 -35.02
CA ASN A 85 5.97 19.14 -33.60
C ASN A 85 4.72 18.80 -32.77
N ILE A 86 3.53 19.21 -33.24
CA ILE A 86 2.27 18.88 -32.58
C ILE A 86 2.07 17.36 -32.58
N LYS A 87 2.26 16.70 -33.71
CA LYS A 87 2.14 15.24 -33.80
C LYS A 87 3.09 14.52 -32.84
N SER A 88 4.35 14.96 -32.76
CA SER A 88 5.32 14.38 -31.81
C SER A 88 4.90 14.57 -30.35
N LEU A 89 4.26 15.69 -30.01
CA LEU A 89 3.71 15.93 -28.66
C LEU A 89 2.48 15.08 -28.38
N GLU A 90 1.61 14.88 -29.39
CA GLU A 90 0.45 13.97 -29.27
C GLU A 90 0.88 12.53 -29.06
N ASP A 91 1.90 12.06 -29.80
CA ASP A 91 2.47 10.72 -29.64
C ASP A 91 3.09 10.56 -28.22
N ALA A 92 3.79 11.59 -27.72
CA ALA A 92 4.32 11.58 -26.36
C ALA A 92 3.20 11.57 -25.30
N MET A 93 2.15 12.36 -25.50
CA MET A 93 0.98 12.39 -24.60
C MET A 93 0.31 11.02 -24.54
N GLN A 94 0.14 10.35 -25.68
CA GLN A 94 -0.41 8.98 -25.69
C GLN A 94 0.46 8.01 -24.88
N GLY A 95 1.79 8.12 -24.98
CA GLY A 95 2.71 7.32 -24.17
C GLY A 95 2.50 7.53 -22.64
N TYR A 96 2.27 8.75 -22.18
CA TYR A 96 1.95 9.02 -20.78
C TYR A 96 0.57 8.50 -20.38
N VAL A 97 -0.43 8.56 -21.25
CA VAL A 97 -1.77 7.97 -20.99
C VAL A 97 -1.67 6.46 -20.83
N ASP A 98 -0.91 5.80 -21.69
CA ASP A 98 -0.67 4.35 -21.62
C ASP A 98 0.09 4.00 -20.32
N GLU A 99 1.04 4.84 -19.91
CA GLU A 99 1.76 4.68 -18.63
C GLU A 99 0.81 4.79 -17.42
N VAL A 100 -0.08 5.80 -17.38
CA VAL A 100 -1.11 5.95 -16.33
C VAL A 100 -1.97 4.69 -16.26
N THR A 101 -2.48 4.21 -17.39
CA THR A 101 -3.32 3.02 -17.45
C THR A 101 -2.60 1.78 -16.89
N ARG A 102 -1.31 1.62 -17.21
CA ARG A 102 -0.50 0.52 -16.70
C ARG A 102 -0.27 0.63 -15.18
N ILE A 103 -0.02 1.84 -14.68
CA ILE A 103 0.17 2.09 -13.24
C ILE A 103 -1.13 1.81 -12.48
N GLU A 104 -2.28 2.27 -12.97
CA GLU A 104 -3.59 2.00 -12.37
C GLU A 104 -3.90 0.49 -12.32
N ALA A 105 -3.63 -0.23 -13.39
CA ALA A 105 -3.76 -1.68 -13.39
C ALA A 105 -2.87 -2.34 -12.34
N SER A 106 -1.62 -1.87 -12.17
CA SER A 106 -0.71 -2.40 -11.15
C SER A 106 -1.20 -2.10 -9.72
N ALA A 107 -1.81 -0.93 -9.48
CA ALA A 107 -2.40 -0.56 -8.19
C ALA A 107 -3.52 -1.52 -7.76
N ILE A 108 -4.37 -1.93 -8.70
CA ILE A 108 -5.40 -2.93 -8.44
C ILE A 108 -4.79 -4.28 -8.01
N TRP A 109 -3.73 -4.73 -8.68
CA TRP A 109 -3.05 -5.98 -8.34
C TRP A 109 -2.37 -5.91 -6.97
N ILE A 110 -1.76 -4.77 -6.61
CA ILE A 110 -1.18 -4.53 -5.28
C ILE A 110 -2.26 -4.62 -4.20
N THR A 111 -3.42 -4.01 -4.44
CA THR A 111 -4.57 -4.07 -3.52
C THR A 111 -5.06 -5.50 -3.34
N ILE A 112 -5.29 -6.23 -4.43
CA ILE A 112 -5.74 -7.63 -4.40
C ILE A 112 -4.74 -8.49 -3.65
N PHE A 113 -3.44 -8.33 -3.90
CA PHE A 113 -2.38 -9.04 -3.19
C PHE A 113 -2.41 -8.75 -1.69
N GLY A 114 -2.54 -7.48 -1.29
CA GLY A 114 -2.65 -7.07 0.11
C GLY A 114 -3.86 -7.71 0.81
N ILE A 115 -5.02 -7.73 0.16
CA ILE A 115 -6.25 -8.35 0.69
C ILE A 115 -6.07 -9.87 0.81
N ALA A 116 -5.55 -10.52 -0.22
CA ALA A 116 -5.32 -11.97 -0.21
C ALA A 116 -4.34 -12.38 0.90
N LEU A 117 -3.26 -11.60 1.08
CA LEU A 117 -2.28 -11.83 2.13
C LEU A 117 -2.91 -11.64 3.52
N LEU A 118 -3.72 -10.59 3.71
CA LEU A 118 -4.42 -10.34 4.98
C LEU A 118 -5.38 -11.47 5.34
N ILE A 119 -6.18 -11.94 4.39
CA ILE A 119 -7.08 -13.09 4.62
C ILE A 119 -6.28 -14.34 4.95
N SER A 120 -5.22 -14.62 4.21
CA SER A 120 -4.38 -15.80 4.43
C SER A 120 -3.76 -15.80 5.81
N ILE A 121 -3.21 -14.67 6.27
CA ILE A 121 -2.61 -14.59 7.59
C ILE A 121 -3.64 -14.74 8.72
N LYS A 122 -4.86 -14.21 8.54
CA LYS A 122 -5.97 -14.39 9.49
C LYS A 122 -6.37 -15.87 9.63
N LEU A 123 -6.40 -16.60 8.53
CA LEU A 123 -6.65 -18.04 8.56
C LEU A 123 -5.53 -18.79 9.27
N VAL A 124 -4.27 -18.48 8.97
CA VAL A 124 -3.10 -19.09 9.63
C VAL A 124 -3.12 -18.83 11.14
N GLN A 125 -3.42 -17.60 11.57
CA GLN A 125 -3.57 -17.25 12.99
C GLN A 125 -4.63 -18.11 13.69
N GLY A 126 -5.81 -18.24 13.06
CA GLY A 126 -6.89 -19.05 13.61
C GLY A 126 -6.53 -20.54 13.74
N ILE A 127 -5.77 -21.08 12.79
CA ILE A 127 -5.34 -22.49 12.79
C ILE A 127 -4.24 -22.73 13.83
N LEU A 128 -3.23 -21.85 13.87
CA LEU A 128 -2.07 -22.03 14.75
C LEU A 128 -2.35 -21.71 16.22
N ALA A 129 -3.36 -20.88 16.50
CA ALA A 129 -3.64 -20.37 17.83
C ALA A 129 -3.78 -21.46 18.90
N ASN A 130 -4.52 -22.51 18.58
CA ASN A 130 -4.78 -23.57 19.56
C ASN A 130 -3.53 -24.41 19.83
N SER A 131 -2.74 -24.72 18.81
CA SER A 131 -1.47 -25.45 18.97
C SER A 131 -0.44 -24.66 19.77
N VAL A 132 -0.34 -23.35 19.49
CA VAL A 132 0.56 -22.46 20.23
C VAL A 132 0.12 -22.30 21.69
N LEU A 133 -1.19 -22.24 21.94
CA LEU A 133 -1.74 -22.17 23.29
C LEU A 133 -1.51 -23.45 24.08
N GLU A 134 -1.67 -24.61 23.44
CA GLU A 134 -1.40 -25.91 24.04
C GLU A 134 0.06 -26.05 24.46
N LYS A 135 0.99 -25.63 23.60
CA LYS A 135 2.41 -25.57 23.93
C LYS A 135 2.66 -24.64 25.14
N ARG A 136 2.04 -23.46 25.16
CA ARG A 136 2.16 -22.52 26.27
C ARG A 136 1.61 -23.10 27.59
N TYR A 137 0.52 -23.85 27.50
CA TYR A 137 -0.05 -24.51 28.64
C TYR A 137 0.85 -25.64 29.17
N SER A 138 1.48 -26.43 28.32
CA SER A 138 2.46 -27.44 28.72
C SER A 138 3.71 -26.83 29.40
N GLU A 139 4.18 -25.69 28.94
CA GLU A 139 5.24 -24.93 29.57
C GLU A 139 4.84 -24.47 31.00
N TRP A 140 3.59 -24.02 31.18
CA TRP A 140 3.06 -23.67 32.50
C TRP A 140 2.94 -24.84 33.45
N LEU A 141 2.64 -26.04 32.94
CA LEU A 141 2.59 -27.26 33.80
C LEU A 141 3.97 -27.58 34.39
N SER A 142 5.05 -27.30 33.65
CA SER A 142 6.41 -27.51 34.12
C SER A 142 6.95 -26.32 34.95
N ASP A 143 6.53 -25.09 34.61
CA ASP A 143 6.94 -23.87 35.33
C ASP A 143 5.73 -22.99 35.65
N LYS A 144 5.30 -23.01 36.92
CA LYS A 144 4.14 -22.24 37.40
C LYS A 144 4.33 -20.72 37.42
N THR A 145 5.52 -20.22 37.18
CA THR A 145 5.79 -18.77 37.03
C THR A 145 5.23 -18.24 35.71
N ILE A 146 5.10 -19.11 34.72
CA ILE A 146 4.54 -18.80 33.42
C ILE A 146 3.00 -18.78 33.51
N ARG A 147 2.37 -17.65 33.20
CA ARG A 147 0.91 -17.53 33.21
C ARG A 147 0.36 -17.70 31.79
N PRO A 148 -0.41 -18.78 31.49
CA PRO A 148 -0.95 -19.03 30.15
C PRO A 148 -2.23 -18.24 29.85
N GLY A 149 -2.85 -17.63 30.87
CA GLY A 149 -4.13 -16.93 30.75
C GLY A 149 -4.01 -15.52 30.17
N MET A 150 -5.15 -14.94 29.81
CA MET A 150 -5.26 -13.52 29.41
C MET A 150 -4.90 -12.61 30.60
N GLN A 151 -4.08 -11.62 30.31
CA GLN A 151 -3.72 -10.57 31.27
C GLN A 151 -4.14 -9.20 30.71
N THR A 152 -4.92 -8.45 31.48
CA THR A 152 -5.39 -7.10 31.07
C THR A 152 -4.24 -6.17 30.73
N LYS A 153 -3.13 -6.24 31.48
CA LYS A 153 -1.93 -5.45 31.21
C LYS A 153 -1.37 -5.76 29.81
N ASN A 154 -1.29 -7.02 29.44
CA ASN A 154 -0.77 -7.44 28.13
C ASN A 154 -1.73 -7.07 27.00
N TYR A 155 -3.04 -7.08 27.26
CA TYR A 155 -4.03 -6.59 26.30
C TYR A 155 -3.78 -5.12 25.93
N ILE A 156 -3.71 -4.25 26.93
CA ILE A 156 -3.47 -2.83 26.74
C ILE A 156 -2.13 -2.60 26.02
N SER A 157 -1.05 -3.26 26.47
CA SER A 157 0.27 -3.13 25.84
C SER A 157 0.28 -3.61 24.39
N SER A 158 -0.33 -4.75 24.07
CA SER A 158 -0.35 -5.28 22.70
C SER A 158 -1.21 -4.43 21.76
N THR A 159 -2.31 -3.86 22.26
CA THR A 159 -3.18 -2.98 21.47
C THR A 159 -2.46 -1.66 21.17
N ILE A 160 -1.83 -1.03 22.17
CA ILE A 160 -1.07 0.20 21.97
C ILE A 160 0.09 -0.05 21.01
N PHE A 161 0.83 -1.13 21.19
CA PHE A 161 1.98 -1.47 20.35
C PHE A 161 1.56 -1.71 18.89
N ALA A 162 0.47 -2.46 18.67
CA ALA A 162 -0.07 -2.68 17.32
C ALA A 162 -0.51 -1.36 16.67
N ALA A 163 -1.22 -0.49 17.41
CA ALA A 163 -1.67 0.80 16.90
C ALA A 163 -0.49 1.71 16.53
N VAL A 164 0.56 1.75 17.36
CA VAL A 164 1.77 2.55 17.11
C VAL A 164 2.49 2.08 15.87
N ILE A 165 2.73 0.77 15.71
CA ILE A 165 3.41 0.23 14.53
C ILE A 165 2.60 0.51 13.26
N MET A 166 1.28 0.28 13.26
CA MET A 166 0.44 0.57 12.09
C MET A 166 0.45 2.06 11.75
N PHE A 167 0.34 2.93 12.75
CA PHE A 167 0.37 4.38 12.54
C PHE A 167 1.69 4.83 11.92
N PHE A 168 2.85 4.42 12.48
CA PHE A 168 4.15 4.78 11.92
C PHE A 168 4.35 4.23 10.51
N SER A 169 3.90 3.02 10.22
CA SER A 169 4.03 2.42 8.88
C SER A 169 3.21 3.19 7.83
N ILE A 170 2.02 3.66 8.20
CA ILE A 170 1.19 4.49 7.34
C ILE A 170 1.82 5.87 7.16
N CYS A 171 2.31 6.51 8.24
CA CYS A 171 2.99 7.80 8.14
C CYS A 171 4.23 7.74 7.26
N LEU A 172 5.05 6.69 7.37
CA LEU A 172 6.24 6.51 6.53
C LEU A 172 5.88 6.36 5.05
N LEU A 173 4.75 5.71 4.73
CA LEU A 173 4.26 5.61 3.36
C LEU A 173 4.00 7.01 2.76
N TYR A 174 3.27 7.86 3.50
CA TYR A 174 2.91 9.20 3.02
C TYR A 174 4.11 10.17 3.00
N THR A 175 5.09 10.01 3.89
CA THR A 175 6.29 10.86 3.88
C THR A 175 7.26 10.48 2.77
N SER A 176 7.33 9.21 2.37
CA SER A 176 8.11 8.77 1.21
C SER A 176 7.56 9.37 -0.08
N ASP A 177 6.24 9.35 -0.27
CA ASP A 177 5.60 9.94 -1.44
C ASP A 177 5.81 11.48 -1.51
N ALA A 178 5.90 12.15 -0.34
CA ALA A 178 6.15 13.60 -0.28
C ALA A 178 7.62 13.97 -0.52
N ALA A 179 8.57 13.08 -0.24
CA ALA A 179 9.99 13.33 -0.48
C ALA A 179 10.36 13.27 -1.96
N ASP A 180 9.67 12.43 -2.74
CA ASP A 180 9.85 12.33 -4.19
C ASP A 180 9.28 13.54 -4.94
N ASP A 181 8.36 14.32 -4.29
CA ASP A 181 7.81 15.57 -4.85
C ASP A 181 8.79 16.77 -4.77
N VAL A 182 9.93 16.66 -4.06
CA VAL A 182 10.85 17.78 -3.78
C VAL A 182 12.21 17.63 -4.51
N ALA A 183 12.48 16.48 -5.11
CA ALA A 183 13.72 16.16 -5.83
C ALA A 183 13.57 16.32 -7.33
#